data_f2569a05208bc57c19e839b93e05a3c9
#
_entry.id   f2569a05208bc57c19e839b93e05a3c9
#
_cell.length_a   1.000
_cell.length_b   1.000
_cell.length_c   1.000
_cell.angle_alpha   90.00
_cell.angle_beta   90.00
_cell.angle_gamma   90.00
#
_symmetry.space_group_name_H-M   'P 1'
#
loop_
_entity.id
_entity.type
_entity.pdbx_description
1 polymer ?
#
loop_
_entity_poly.entity_id
_entity_poly.type
_entity_poly.pdbx_seq_one_letter_code
_entity_poly.pdbx_strand_id
1 'polypeptide(L)'
;GAPITAYNRISTKPITIHSNIYEPDYVVVVDDTLLESVDVTAGLKPTGAIVINTTKDSEFLKEHLKGYEGEIYKIDARKISMETLGKYFPNTPMLAAIVKVSKIMTDEEFLNDMQGSFKHKFAKKPEVIEGNMKALEMALKEVEKVWQK
;
A
#
# COMPACT_ATOMS: atom_id res chain seq x y z
N GLY A 1 -3.19 20.20 -3.62
CA GLY A 1 -4.54 19.61 -3.64
C GLY A 1 -5.02 19.29 -2.22
N ALA A 2 -6.29 19.02 -2.06
CA ALA A 2 -6.82 18.61 -0.77
C ALA A 2 -6.50 17.12 -0.51
N PRO A 3 -6.25 16.72 0.75
CA PRO A 3 -6.13 15.31 1.10
C PRO A 3 -7.38 14.53 0.73
N ILE A 4 -7.20 13.34 0.18
CA ILE A 4 -8.29 12.42 -0.18
C ILE A 4 -8.14 11.15 0.64
N THR A 5 -9.24 10.70 1.23
CA THR A 5 -9.30 9.42 1.95
C THR A 5 -10.27 8.48 1.26
N ALA A 6 -9.85 7.23 1.09
CA ALA A 6 -10.68 6.14 0.59
C ALA A 6 -10.70 4.99 1.60
N TYR A 7 -11.82 4.28 1.67
CA TYR A 7 -12.02 3.20 2.63
C TYR A 7 -12.33 1.89 1.90
N ASN A 8 -11.67 0.82 2.32
CA ASN A 8 -11.91 -0.53 1.83
C ASN A 8 -12.17 -1.47 3.02
N ARG A 9 -13.21 -2.27 2.92
CA ARG A 9 -13.57 -3.26 3.93
C ARG A 9 -13.57 -4.64 3.29
N ILE A 10 -12.81 -5.56 3.88
CA ILE A 10 -12.70 -6.95 3.43
C ILE A 10 -13.18 -7.85 4.55
N SER A 11 -14.04 -8.82 4.24
CA SER A 11 -14.60 -9.75 5.22
C SER A 11 -14.94 -11.09 4.57
N THR A 12 -14.80 -12.18 5.33
CA THR A 12 -15.30 -13.51 4.97
C THR A 12 -16.81 -13.66 5.17
N LYS A 13 -17.43 -12.67 5.84
CA LYS A 13 -18.87 -12.61 6.07
C LYS A 13 -19.49 -11.47 5.24
N PRO A 14 -20.81 -11.50 4.96
CA PRO A 14 -21.47 -10.40 4.29
C PRO A 14 -21.22 -9.06 4.99
N ILE A 15 -20.85 -8.04 4.21
CA ILE A 15 -20.61 -6.70 4.71
C ILE A 15 -21.95 -5.96 4.68
N THR A 16 -22.44 -5.56 5.85
CA THR A 16 -23.69 -4.82 6.01
C THR A 16 -23.48 -3.35 6.40
N ILE A 17 -22.25 -2.98 6.83
CA ILE A 17 -21.89 -1.63 7.24
C ILE A 17 -21.09 -0.99 6.12
N HIS A 18 -21.59 0.12 5.57
CA HIS A 18 -20.99 0.86 4.45
C HIS A 18 -20.55 2.28 4.85
N SER A 19 -20.38 2.53 6.14
CA SER A 19 -19.86 3.80 6.66
C SER A 19 -18.35 3.91 6.50
N ASN A 20 -17.83 5.11 6.72
CA ASN A 20 -16.39 5.35 6.86
C ASN A 20 -15.80 4.43 7.94
N ILE A 21 -14.52 4.14 7.80
CA ILE A 21 -13.76 3.32 8.75
C ILE A 21 -13.03 4.27 9.71
N TYR A 22 -13.44 4.29 10.98
CA TYR A 22 -12.82 5.14 12.01
C TYR A 22 -11.75 4.43 12.81
N GLU A 23 -11.75 3.10 12.81
CA GLU A 23 -10.77 2.25 13.47
C GLU A 23 -10.19 1.25 12.46
N PRO A 24 -9.32 1.70 11.54
CA PRO A 24 -8.74 0.83 10.53
C PRO A 24 -7.77 -0.18 11.15
N ASP A 25 -7.65 -1.34 10.53
CA ASP A 25 -6.61 -2.31 10.81
C ASP A 25 -5.31 -1.95 10.06
N TYR A 26 -5.45 -1.32 8.89
CA TYR A 26 -4.33 -0.90 8.04
C TYR A 26 -4.58 0.48 7.47
N VAL A 27 -3.51 1.27 7.36
CA VAL A 27 -3.50 2.56 6.67
C VAL A 27 -2.46 2.53 5.57
N VAL A 28 -2.79 3.06 4.40
CA VAL A 28 -1.88 3.20 3.25
C VAL A 28 -1.74 4.67 2.92
N VAL A 29 -0.51 5.19 2.97
CA VAL A 29 -0.18 6.57 2.64
C VAL A 29 0.52 6.59 1.28
N VAL A 30 -0.15 7.09 0.26
CA VAL A 30 0.37 7.13 -1.11
C VAL A 30 1.29 8.34 -1.34
N ASP A 31 1.13 9.39 -0.56
CA ASP A 31 1.91 10.63 -0.63
C ASP A 31 2.39 11.01 0.77
N ASP A 32 3.70 10.95 1.00
CA ASP A 32 4.31 11.18 2.30
C ASP A 32 4.26 12.65 2.76
N THR A 33 3.93 13.60 1.89
CA THR A 33 3.68 14.99 2.29
C THR A 33 2.48 15.12 3.22
N LEU A 34 1.57 14.13 3.22
CA LEU A 34 0.43 14.09 4.14
C LEU A 34 0.86 13.94 5.60
N LEU A 35 2.04 13.38 5.87
CA LEU A 35 2.55 13.20 7.24
C LEU A 35 2.75 14.51 7.99
N GLU A 36 2.95 15.61 7.26
CA GLU A 36 3.15 16.94 7.83
C GLU A 36 1.83 17.65 8.18
N SER A 37 0.72 17.25 7.57
CA SER A 37 -0.56 17.99 7.64
C SER A 37 -1.74 17.19 8.17
N VAL A 38 -1.63 15.85 8.18
CA VAL A 38 -2.70 14.94 8.57
C VAL A 38 -2.19 13.93 9.57
N ASP A 39 -2.96 13.67 10.63
CA ASP A 39 -2.72 12.51 11.50
C ASP A 39 -3.17 11.24 10.79
N VAL A 40 -2.25 10.63 10.05
CA VAL A 40 -2.50 9.41 9.27
C VAL A 40 -2.68 8.17 10.16
N THR A 41 -2.37 8.27 11.44
CA THR A 41 -2.52 7.18 12.43
C THR A 41 -3.81 7.27 13.24
N ALA A 42 -4.63 8.31 13.01
CA ALA A 42 -5.87 8.51 13.75
C ALA A 42 -6.79 7.28 13.68
N GLY A 43 -7.09 6.70 14.82
CA GLY A 43 -7.91 5.50 14.96
C GLY A 43 -7.24 4.19 14.52
N LEU A 44 -6.03 4.22 13.97
CA LEU A 44 -5.30 3.01 13.58
C LEU A 44 -4.98 2.16 14.82
N LYS A 45 -5.37 0.90 14.78
CA LYS A 45 -5.17 -0.03 15.90
C LYS A 45 -3.67 -0.28 16.14
N PRO A 46 -3.23 -0.39 17.41
CA PRO A 46 -1.83 -0.71 17.73
C PRO A 46 -1.39 -2.09 17.23
N THR A 47 -2.35 -2.99 16.97
CA THR A 47 -2.13 -4.32 16.37
C THR A 47 -2.10 -4.29 14.85
N GLY A 48 -2.38 -3.14 14.25
CA GLY A 48 -2.39 -2.94 12.81
C GLY A 48 -1.04 -2.50 12.25
N ALA A 49 -1.08 -2.01 11.02
CA ALA A 49 0.11 -1.52 10.34
C ALA A 49 -0.18 -0.31 9.44
N ILE A 50 0.84 0.51 9.22
CA ILE A 50 0.83 1.59 8.24
C ILE A 50 1.89 1.32 7.17
N VAL A 51 1.52 1.51 5.90
CA VAL A 51 2.41 1.38 4.74
C VAL A 51 2.52 2.73 4.06
N ILE A 52 3.73 3.24 3.89
CA ILE A 52 3.98 4.60 3.41
C ILE A 52 4.85 4.56 2.15
N ASN A 53 4.40 5.22 1.10
CA ASN A 53 5.21 5.50 -0.09
C ASN A 53 6.16 6.66 0.22
N THR A 54 7.41 6.35 0.51
CA THR A 54 8.40 7.36 0.89
C THR A 54 9.83 6.88 0.69
N THR A 55 10.73 7.83 0.46
CA THR A 55 12.19 7.64 0.51
C THR A 55 12.81 8.14 1.81
N LYS A 56 11.99 8.72 2.70
CA LYS A 56 12.45 9.24 3.99
C LYS A 56 12.98 8.12 4.87
N ASP A 57 13.88 8.48 5.78
CA ASP A 57 14.47 7.53 6.72
C ASP A 57 13.56 7.20 7.91
N SER A 58 14.02 6.27 8.73
CA SER A 58 13.27 5.80 9.90
C SER A 58 13.10 6.90 10.96
N GLU A 59 14.03 7.84 11.06
CA GLU A 59 13.98 8.93 12.05
C GLU A 59 12.87 9.91 11.69
N PHE A 60 12.80 10.30 10.42
CA PHE A 60 11.71 11.12 9.91
C PHE A 60 10.34 10.49 10.19
N LEU A 61 10.20 9.21 9.87
CA LEU A 61 8.92 8.50 10.07
C LEU A 61 8.55 8.41 11.55
N LYS A 62 9.50 8.11 12.43
CA LYS A 62 9.28 8.09 13.88
C LYS A 62 8.83 9.45 14.41
N GLU A 63 9.42 10.53 13.91
CA GLU A 63 9.06 11.89 14.32
C GLU A 63 7.62 12.24 13.93
N HIS A 64 7.21 11.89 12.69
CA HIS A 64 5.89 12.24 12.14
C HIS A 64 4.78 11.28 12.55
N LEU A 65 5.12 10.06 12.98
CA LEU A 65 4.17 9.04 13.46
C LEU A 65 4.23 8.89 14.99
N LYS A 66 4.42 9.98 15.69
CA LYS A 66 4.55 10.02 17.15
C LYS A 66 3.44 9.28 17.86
N GLY A 67 3.84 8.37 18.76
CA GLY A 67 2.92 7.61 19.60
C GLY A 67 2.25 6.43 18.92
N TYR A 68 2.47 6.20 17.62
CA TYR A 68 1.99 4.98 16.99
C TYR A 68 2.88 3.79 17.39
N GLU A 69 2.26 2.78 18.01
CA GLU A 69 2.95 1.64 18.60
C GLU A 69 2.92 0.39 17.72
N GLY A 70 2.19 0.41 16.63
CA GLY A 70 2.07 -0.71 15.68
C GLY A 70 3.21 -0.79 14.68
N GLU A 71 3.03 -1.61 13.67
CA GLU A 71 4.03 -1.84 12.63
C GLU A 71 4.04 -0.71 11.60
N ILE A 72 5.23 -0.27 11.20
CA ILE A 72 5.44 0.74 10.16
C ILE A 72 6.24 0.10 9.04
N TYR A 73 5.73 0.23 7.81
CA TYR A 73 6.37 -0.23 6.58
C TYR A 73 6.54 0.92 5.62
N LYS A 74 7.62 0.88 4.84
CA LYS A 74 7.85 1.84 3.75
C LYS A 74 8.18 1.13 2.45
N ILE A 75 7.97 1.84 1.35
CA ILE A 75 8.29 1.40 0.00
C ILE A 75 8.52 2.63 -0.89
N ASP A 76 9.47 2.57 -1.80
CA ASP A 76 9.64 3.57 -2.85
C ASP A 76 8.82 3.17 -4.10
N ALA A 77 7.51 3.40 -4.02
CA ALA A 77 6.60 3.10 -5.12
C ALA A 77 6.83 4.01 -6.34
N ARG A 78 7.46 5.17 -6.16
CA ARG A 78 7.86 6.06 -7.25
C ARG A 78 8.96 5.41 -8.09
N LYS A 79 10.05 4.98 -7.46
CA LYS A 79 11.15 4.29 -8.13
C LYS A 79 10.64 3.07 -8.88
N ILE A 80 9.88 2.19 -8.20
CA ILE A 80 9.34 0.97 -8.79
C ILE A 80 8.50 1.26 -10.03
N SER A 81 7.56 2.21 -9.94
CA SER A 81 6.70 2.54 -11.09
C SER A 81 7.48 3.18 -12.25
N MET A 82 8.47 4.02 -11.97
CA MET A 82 9.32 4.60 -13.01
C MET A 82 10.15 3.54 -13.74
N GLU A 83 10.71 2.58 -13.01
CA GLU A 83 11.53 1.51 -13.58
C GLU A 83 10.72 0.49 -14.38
N THR A 84 9.49 0.18 -13.95
CA THR A 84 8.67 -0.88 -14.55
C THR A 84 7.62 -0.38 -15.54
N LEU A 85 7.11 0.83 -15.35
CA LEU A 85 6.01 1.42 -16.14
C LEU A 85 6.43 2.67 -16.92
N GLY A 86 7.65 3.18 -16.68
CA GLY A 86 8.18 4.40 -17.32
C GLY A 86 7.49 5.68 -16.90
N LYS A 87 6.64 5.65 -15.88
CA LYS A 87 5.89 6.81 -15.37
C LYS A 87 5.50 6.63 -13.91
N TYR A 88 5.22 7.74 -13.22
CA TYR A 88 4.76 7.70 -11.83
C TYR A 88 3.34 7.15 -11.73
N PHE A 89 3.24 5.92 -11.27
CA PHE A 89 1.99 5.19 -11.08
C PHE A 89 2.06 4.35 -9.81
N PRO A 90 1.95 4.96 -8.62
CA PRO A 90 2.22 4.30 -7.35
C PRO A 90 1.16 3.26 -6.97
N ASN A 91 -0.01 3.26 -7.61
CA ASN A 91 -1.14 2.41 -7.23
C ASN A 91 -0.80 0.92 -7.26
N THR A 92 -0.12 0.46 -8.32
CA THR A 92 0.25 -0.95 -8.47
C THR A 92 1.25 -1.41 -7.40
N PRO A 93 2.39 -0.71 -7.17
CA PRO A 93 3.29 -1.05 -6.09
C PRO A 93 2.66 -0.96 -4.69
N MET A 94 1.85 0.05 -4.43
CA MET A 94 1.19 0.22 -3.13
C MET A 94 0.16 -0.87 -2.85
N LEU A 95 -0.55 -1.35 -3.88
CA LEU A 95 -1.45 -2.51 -3.75
C LEU A 95 -0.68 -3.77 -3.33
N ALA A 96 0.44 -4.05 -3.98
CA ALA A 96 1.28 -5.19 -3.61
C ALA A 96 1.82 -5.06 -2.19
N ALA A 97 2.26 -3.87 -1.80
CA ALA A 97 2.79 -3.61 -0.47
C ALA A 97 1.75 -3.88 0.63
N ILE A 98 0.50 -3.41 0.47
CA ILE A 98 -0.54 -3.65 1.47
C ILE A 98 -0.98 -5.12 1.51
N VAL A 99 -1.02 -5.81 0.39
CA VAL A 99 -1.30 -7.25 0.35
C VAL A 99 -0.22 -8.03 1.10
N LYS A 100 1.05 -7.69 0.88
CA LYS A 100 2.19 -8.32 1.59
C LYS A 100 2.11 -8.10 3.10
N VAL A 101 1.87 -6.88 3.53
CA VAL A 101 1.83 -6.50 4.94
C VAL A 101 0.61 -7.08 5.65
N SER A 102 -0.56 -7.06 5.03
CA SER A 102 -1.81 -7.57 5.62
C SER A 102 -1.91 -9.10 5.63
N LYS A 103 -1.12 -9.78 4.80
CA LYS A 103 -1.12 -11.25 4.66
C LYS A 103 -2.50 -11.84 4.33
N ILE A 104 -3.37 -11.08 3.65
CA ILE A 104 -4.71 -11.52 3.25
C ILE A 104 -4.67 -12.63 2.20
N MET A 105 -3.57 -12.75 1.48
CA MET A 105 -3.27 -13.83 0.53
C MET A 105 -1.76 -14.02 0.40
N THR A 106 -1.34 -15.16 -0.12
CA THR A 106 0.07 -15.41 -0.41
C THR A 106 0.54 -14.59 -1.61
N ASP A 107 1.85 -14.39 -1.76
CA ASP A 107 2.43 -13.69 -2.91
C ASP A 107 2.02 -14.38 -4.22
N GLU A 108 2.02 -15.72 -4.26
CA GLU A 108 1.64 -16.51 -5.43
C GLU A 108 0.17 -16.33 -5.81
N GLU A 109 -0.74 -16.45 -4.84
CA GLU A 109 -2.18 -16.22 -5.03
C GLU A 109 -2.43 -14.81 -5.57
N PHE A 110 -1.78 -13.81 -4.97
CA PHE A 110 -1.91 -12.42 -5.40
C PHE A 110 -1.42 -12.19 -6.83
N LEU A 111 -0.23 -12.69 -7.17
CA LEU A 111 0.33 -12.53 -8.52
C LEU A 111 -0.52 -13.25 -9.58
N ASN A 112 -1.02 -14.44 -9.28
CA ASN A 112 -1.91 -15.18 -10.20
C ASN A 112 -3.22 -14.44 -10.44
N ASP A 113 -3.84 -13.93 -9.38
CA ASP A 113 -5.09 -13.15 -9.43
C ASP A 113 -4.92 -11.87 -10.25
N MET A 114 -3.84 -11.12 -9.98
CA MET A 114 -3.54 -9.89 -10.68
C MET A 114 -3.19 -10.12 -12.16
N GLN A 115 -2.50 -11.19 -12.49
CA GLN A 115 -2.22 -11.55 -13.87
C GLN A 115 -3.52 -11.80 -14.65
N GLY A 116 -4.46 -12.51 -14.05
CA GLY A 116 -5.79 -12.74 -14.63
C GLY A 116 -6.56 -11.43 -14.86
N SER A 117 -6.57 -10.57 -13.85
CA SER A 117 -7.21 -9.25 -13.90
C SER A 117 -6.59 -8.34 -14.97
N PHE A 118 -5.27 -8.30 -15.07
CA PHE A 118 -4.57 -7.50 -16.08
C PHE A 118 -4.78 -8.05 -17.50
N LYS A 119 -4.78 -9.37 -17.69
CA LYS A 119 -5.11 -9.97 -18.97
C LYS A 119 -6.50 -9.57 -19.45
N HIS A 120 -7.47 -9.53 -18.57
CA HIS A 120 -8.82 -9.08 -18.88
C HIS A 120 -8.87 -7.58 -19.19
N LYS A 121 -8.27 -6.76 -18.33
CA LYS A 121 -8.31 -5.29 -18.42
C LYS A 121 -7.49 -4.74 -19.60
N PHE A 122 -6.32 -5.34 -19.86
CA PHE A 122 -5.35 -4.88 -20.86
C PHE A 122 -5.12 -5.87 -21.99
N ALA A 123 -6.14 -6.63 -22.39
CA ALA A 123 -6.04 -7.68 -23.42
C ALA A 123 -5.40 -7.20 -24.74
N LYS A 124 -5.53 -5.91 -25.07
CA LYS A 124 -4.99 -5.29 -26.30
C LYS A 124 -3.62 -4.63 -26.10
N LYS A 125 -3.02 -4.71 -24.91
CA LYS A 125 -1.76 -4.04 -24.54
C LYS A 125 -0.90 -4.93 -23.65
N PRO A 126 -0.33 -6.02 -24.21
CA PRO A 126 0.44 -6.99 -23.43
C PRO A 126 1.67 -6.38 -22.72
N GLU A 127 2.29 -5.36 -23.31
CA GLU A 127 3.40 -4.62 -22.70
C GLU A 127 3.02 -3.95 -21.36
N VAL A 128 1.77 -3.50 -21.26
CA VAL A 128 1.25 -2.91 -20.01
C VAL A 128 1.09 -3.98 -18.93
N ILE A 129 0.69 -5.20 -19.33
CA ILE A 129 0.57 -6.34 -18.40
C ILE A 129 1.93 -6.69 -17.83
N GLU A 130 2.96 -6.82 -18.66
CA GLU A 130 4.32 -7.16 -18.23
C GLU A 130 4.88 -6.13 -17.24
N GLY A 131 4.78 -4.85 -17.58
CA GLY A 131 5.24 -3.76 -16.70
C GLY A 131 4.53 -3.75 -15.35
N ASN A 132 3.22 -3.94 -15.33
CA ASN A 132 2.45 -4.00 -14.09
C ASN A 132 2.80 -5.25 -13.26
N MET A 133 2.98 -6.42 -13.88
CA MET A 133 3.41 -7.63 -13.16
C MET A 133 4.80 -7.45 -12.53
N LYS A 134 5.75 -6.85 -13.25
CA LYS A 134 7.07 -6.51 -12.70
C LYS A 134 6.96 -5.55 -11.52
N ALA A 135 6.10 -4.53 -11.60
CA ALA A 135 5.87 -3.60 -10.50
C ALA A 135 5.34 -4.30 -9.24
N LEU A 136 4.41 -5.25 -9.39
CA LEU A 136 3.91 -6.05 -8.27
C LEU A 136 5.03 -6.89 -7.64
N GLU A 137 5.79 -7.61 -8.46
CA GLU A 137 6.87 -8.48 -7.98
C GLU A 137 7.98 -7.69 -7.25
N MET A 138 8.38 -6.54 -7.79
CA MET A 138 9.35 -5.66 -7.12
C MET A 138 8.81 -5.14 -5.79
N ALA A 139 7.57 -4.69 -5.75
CA ALA A 139 6.95 -4.17 -4.53
C ALA A 139 6.84 -5.23 -3.43
N LEU A 140 6.50 -6.47 -3.76
CA LEU A 140 6.46 -7.57 -2.80
C LEU A 140 7.84 -7.85 -2.17
N LYS A 141 8.93 -7.57 -2.89
CA LYS A 141 10.31 -7.75 -2.41
C LYS A 141 10.86 -6.53 -1.69
N GLU A 142 10.49 -5.33 -2.12
CA GLU A 142 11.10 -4.07 -1.67
C GLU A 142 10.34 -3.39 -0.51
N VAL A 143 9.08 -3.79 -0.22
CA VAL A 143 8.41 -3.29 0.98
C VAL A 143 9.15 -3.74 2.22
N GLU A 144 9.52 -2.80 3.09
CA GLU A 144 10.34 -3.08 4.27
C GLU A 144 9.72 -2.57 5.56
N LYS A 145 9.93 -3.31 6.65
CA LYS A 145 9.54 -2.92 8.00
C LYS A 145 10.56 -1.94 8.56
N VAL A 146 10.10 -0.76 8.94
CA VAL A 146 10.96 0.34 9.38
C VAL A 146 11.18 0.32 10.87
N TRP A 147 10.20 -0.12 11.65
CA TRP A 147 10.21 -0.03 13.09
C TRP A 147 9.53 -1.23 13.74
N GLN A 148 10.28 -1.84 14.66
CA GLN A 148 9.78 -2.81 15.63
C GLN A 148 10.06 -2.28 17.03
N LYS A 149 9.12 -2.52 17.93
CA LYS A 149 9.40 -2.46 19.36
C LYS A 149 10.31 -3.58 19.79
#